data_3d89470f2f27beebd9be29d99514b079
#
_entry.id   3d89470f2f27beebd9be29d99514b079
#
_cell.length_a   1.000
_cell.length_b   1.000
_cell.length_c   1.000
_cell.angle_alpha   90.00
_cell.angle_beta   90.00
_cell.angle_gamma   90.00
#
_symmetry.space_group_name_H-M   'P 1'
#
loop_
_entity.id
_entity.type
_entity.pdbx_description
1 polymer ?
#
loop_
_entity_poly.entity_id
_entity_poly.type
_entity_poly.pdbx_seq_one_letter_code
_entity_poly.pdbx_strand_id
1 'polypeptide(L)'
;GQVKALFHRTVDTGLAHGTVTVLMEKEGFEVTTYRVDGDYEDGRHPKEVTFTASLSEDLKRRDFTINAMAYNPRTGLVDLYEGIRDLQEKTIRCVGDAKERFSEDALRILRAVRFSAQLGFSVEKKTKQALALLAPNLKYVSAERIQTELLKLLVSPHPDYLRLACEAGITAQFLPELDAAMKTEQNTPHHCYTVGEHTLQSLLLVRADKVLRLTMLLHDLGKPVVKKTDENGRDHFKLHGAESERLAKTILRRLKLDNDTIGKVCRLVRWHDYRPNPEMKEVREAIYRIGEDLFPLYLEVQKADVLAQSWYRREEKLSRLAEVGACYREICERGQCVSLKTLA
;
A
#
# COMPACT_ATOMS: atom_id res chain seq x y z
N GLY A 1 -28.71 -22.04 -2.70
CA GLY A 1 -29.58 -23.17 -2.44
C GLY A 1 -28.90 -24.31 -1.70
N GLN A 2 -28.20 -25.23 -2.38
CA GLN A 2 -27.68 -26.48 -1.81
C GLN A 2 -26.71 -26.29 -0.63
N VAL A 3 -25.76 -25.37 -0.74
CA VAL A 3 -24.79 -25.07 0.33
C VAL A 3 -25.51 -24.64 1.63
N LYS A 4 -26.50 -23.77 1.52
CA LYS A 4 -27.28 -23.31 2.68
C LYS A 4 -28.14 -24.41 3.32
N ALA A 5 -28.50 -25.44 2.56
CA ALA A 5 -29.22 -26.60 3.09
C ALA A 5 -28.31 -27.56 3.86
N LEU A 6 -27.01 -27.58 3.54
CA LEU A 6 -26.02 -28.47 4.18
C LEU A 6 -25.36 -27.87 5.42
N PHE A 7 -25.29 -26.53 5.51
CA PHE A 7 -24.56 -25.85 6.59
C PHE A 7 -25.46 -24.88 7.34
N HIS A 8 -25.49 -24.96 8.67
CA HIS A 8 -26.36 -24.13 9.54
C HIS A 8 -25.94 -22.64 9.59
N ARG A 9 -24.64 -22.33 9.42
CA ARG A 9 -24.12 -20.97 9.52
C ARG A 9 -23.50 -20.55 8.19
N THR A 10 -24.23 -19.72 7.47
CA THR A 10 -23.80 -19.20 6.17
C THR A 10 -24.00 -17.70 6.07
N VAL A 11 -23.16 -16.99 5.34
CA VAL A 11 -23.26 -15.57 5.04
C VAL A 11 -23.28 -15.39 3.52
N ASP A 12 -24.20 -14.54 3.05
CA ASP A 12 -24.36 -14.24 1.62
C ASP A 12 -23.35 -13.19 1.20
N THR A 13 -22.14 -13.63 0.87
CA THR A 13 -21.02 -12.75 0.50
C THR A 13 -20.99 -12.37 -0.97
N GLY A 14 -21.76 -13.06 -1.81
CA GLY A 14 -21.78 -12.80 -3.27
C GLY A 14 -22.75 -13.66 -4.01
N LEU A 15 -24.02 -13.71 -3.60
CA LEU A 15 -25.06 -14.55 -4.23
C LEU A 15 -25.23 -14.31 -5.73
N ALA A 16 -25.14 -13.05 -6.18
CA ALA A 16 -25.21 -12.70 -7.61
C ALA A 16 -24.08 -13.35 -8.44
N HIS A 17 -22.97 -13.71 -7.77
CA HIS A 17 -21.82 -14.36 -8.39
C HIS A 17 -21.66 -15.83 -7.97
N GLY A 18 -22.71 -16.40 -7.34
CA GLY A 18 -22.72 -17.80 -6.93
C GLY A 18 -21.85 -18.12 -5.71
N THR A 19 -21.50 -17.12 -4.89
CA THR A 19 -20.62 -17.32 -3.71
C THR A 19 -21.42 -17.21 -2.40
N VAL A 20 -21.16 -18.17 -1.50
CA VAL A 20 -21.68 -18.22 -0.12
C VAL A 20 -20.51 -18.53 0.80
N THR A 21 -20.38 -17.79 1.90
CA THR A 21 -19.40 -18.12 2.94
C THR A 21 -20.02 -19.02 3.98
N VAL A 22 -19.42 -20.20 4.19
CA VAL A 22 -19.77 -21.12 5.28
C VAL A 22 -18.92 -20.80 6.48
N LEU A 23 -19.54 -20.56 7.63
CA LEU A 23 -18.84 -20.31 8.90
C LEU A 23 -18.71 -21.61 9.69
N MET A 24 -17.47 -22.11 9.83
CA MET A 24 -17.14 -23.27 10.64
C MET A 24 -16.20 -22.84 11.76
N GLU A 25 -16.65 -23.02 13.02
CA GLU A 25 -15.96 -22.53 14.22
C GLU A 25 -15.66 -21.02 14.15
N LYS A 26 -14.39 -20.63 13.95
CA LYS A 26 -13.94 -19.23 13.83
C LYS A 26 -13.49 -18.85 12.42
N GLU A 27 -13.62 -19.77 11.46
CA GLU A 27 -13.15 -19.57 10.08
C GLU A 27 -14.32 -19.50 9.09
N GLY A 28 -14.14 -18.69 8.04
CA GLY A 28 -15.08 -18.55 6.95
C GLY A 28 -14.54 -19.20 5.68
N PHE A 29 -15.30 -20.16 5.11
CA PHE A 29 -14.96 -20.85 3.87
C PHE A 29 -15.84 -20.35 2.75
N GLU A 30 -15.25 -19.74 1.73
CA GLU A 30 -15.99 -19.31 0.54
C GLU A 30 -16.26 -20.50 -0.37
N VAL A 31 -17.54 -20.77 -0.63
CA VAL A 31 -18.00 -21.79 -1.56
C VAL A 31 -18.60 -21.10 -2.77
N THR A 32 -17.94 -21.28 -3.92
CA THR A 32 -18.33 -20.61 -5.17
C THR A 32 -18.68 -21.65 -6.24
N THR A 33 -19.77 -21.42 -6.96
CA THR A 33 -20.12 -22.20 -8.16
C THR A 33 -19.18 -21.79 -9.31
N TYR A 34 -18.69 -22.75 -10.08
CA TYR A 34 -17.93 -22.48 -11.30
C TYR A 34 -18.76 -21.65 -12.27
N ARG A 35 -18.11 -20.70 -12.92
CA ARG A 35 -18.79 -19.78 -13.82
C ARG A 35 -17.93 -19.39 -15.01
N VAL A 36 -18.60 -18.97 -16.06
CA VAL A 36 -18.04 -18.26 -17.20
C VAL A 36 -18.52 -16.83 -17.11
N ASP A 37 -17.63 -15.89 -17.18
CA ASP A 37 -17.95 -14.47 -17.24
C ASP A 37 -18.22 -14.12 -18.73
N GLY A 38 -19.35 -13.46 -19.03
CA GLY A 38 -19.67 -12.93 -20.35
C GLY A 38 -18.85 -11.68 -20.67
N ASP A 39 -19.22 -10.99 -21.76
CA ASP A 39 -18.56 -9.74 -22.16
C ASP A 39 -18.62 -8.69 -21.06
N TYR A 40 -17.53 -7.93 -20.88
CA TYR A 40 -17.42 -6.86 -19.91
C TYR A 40 -17.75 -5.51 -20.58
N GLU A 41 -18.77 -4.78 -20.12
CA GLU A 41 -19.13 -3.47 -20.66
C GLU A 41 -18.45 -2.30 -19.94
N ASP A 42 -18.32 -2.41 -18.63
CA ASP A 42 -17.83 -1.32 -17.76
C ASP A 42 -16.39 -1.55 -17.25
N GLY A 43 -15.68 -2.54 -17.82
CA GLY A 43 -14.34 -2.93 -17.38
C GLY A 43 -14.29 -3.54 -15.96
N ARG A 44 -15.45 -4.03 -15.45
CA ARG A 44 -15.55 -4.65 -14.11
C ARG A 44 -16.51 -5.82 -14.04
N HIS A 45 -17.74 -5.62 -14.52
CA HIS A 45 -18.80 -6.61 -14.38
C HIS A 45 -19.06 -7.26 -15.72
N PRO A 46 -19.05 -8.59 -15.78
CA PRO A 46 -19.58 -9.26 -16.95
C PRO A 46 -21.09 -8.95 -17.07
N LYS A 47 -21.56 -8.70 -18.28
CA LYS A 47 -22.99 -8.51 -18.58
C LYS A 47 -23.85 -9.64 -18.02
N GLU A 48 -23.34 -10.84 -18.16
CA GLU A 48 -23.99 -12.06 -17.72
C GLU A 48 -22.97 -12.99 -17.07
N VAL A 49 -23.39 -13.66 -16.02
CA VAL A 49 -22.63 -14.73 -15.36
C VAL A 49 -23.37 -16.03 -15.64
N THR A 50 -22.74 -16.91 -16.39
CA THR A 50 -23.29 -18.24 -16.66
C THR A 50 -22.59 -19.27 -15.78
N PHE A 51 -23.35 -20.01 -14.99
CA PHE A 51 -22.79 -21.10 -14.19
C PHE A 51 -22.47 -22.30 -15.07
N THR A 52 -21.31 -22.92 -14.80
CA THR A 52 -20.81 -24.06 -15.55
C THR A 52 -20.40 -25.19 -14.61
N ALA A 53 -20.40 -26.43 -15.13
CA ALA A 53 -19.78 -27.57 -14.45
C ALA A 53 -18.29 -27.73 -14.80
N SER A 54 -17.78 -26.94 -15.74
CA SER A 54 -16.41 -27.03 -16.23
C SER A 54 -15.43 -26.24 -15.34
N LEU A 55 -14.56 -26.94 -14.62
CA LEU A 55 -13.47 -26.36 -13.88
C LEU A 55 -12.51 -25.56 -14.77
N SER A 56 -12.24 -26.08 -15.99
CA SER A 56 -11.32 -25.41 -16.92
C SER A 56 -11.80 -24.02 -17.33
N GLU A 57 -13.10 -23.83 -17.54
CA GLU A 57 -13.67 -22.52 -17.83
C GLU A 57 -13.57 -21.56 -16.63
N ASP A 58 -13.80 -22.06 -15.41
CA ASP A 58 -13.63 -21.23 -14.20
C ASP A 58 -12.17 -20.82 -13.99
N LEU A 59 -11.21 -21.71 -14.23
CA LEU A 59 -9.79 -21.38 -14.11
C LEU A 59 -9.33 -20.41 -15.21
N LYS A 60 -9.87 -20.50 -16.42
CA LYS A 60 -9.54 -19.64 -17.57
C LYS A 60 -9.82 -18.16 -17.32
N ARG A 61 -10.89 -17.81 -16.61
CA ARG A 61 -11.27 -16.40 -16.32
C ARG A 61 -10.48 -15.76 -15.19
N ARG A 62 -9.61 -16.52 -14.49
CA ARG A 62 -8.84 -16.00 -13.35
C ARG A 62 -7.73 -15.05 -13.80
N ASP A 63 -7.22 -14.26 -12.85
CA ASP A 63 -6.23 -13.22 -13.11
C ASP A 63 -4.84 -13.80 -13.44
N PHE A 64 -4.27 -14.60 -12.53
CA PHE A 64 -2.90 -15.08 -12.63
C PHE A 64 -2.83 -16.60 -12.52
N THR A 65 -1.82 -17.18 -13.19
CA THR A 65 -1.58 -18.63 -13.22
C THR A 65 -1.46 -19.24 -11.83
N ILE A 66 -0.77 -18.56 -10.91
CA ILE A 66 -0.61 -18.98 -9.51
C ILE A 66 -1.94 -19.04 -8.72
N ASN A 67 -2.98 -18.39 -9.21
CA ASN A 67 -4.34 -18.40 -8.66
C ASN A 67 -5.31 -19.25 -9.48
N ALA A 68 -4.85 -19.87 -10.58
CA ALA A 68 -5.65 -20.64 -11.51
C ALA A 68 -5.39 -22.15 -11.40
N MET A 69 -5.25 -22.62 -10.17
CA MET A 69 -5.10 -24.02 -9.82
C MET A 69 -6.24 -24.49 -8.93
N ALA A 70 -6.54 -25.77 -8.96
CA ALA A 70 -7.53 -26.38 -8.09
C ALA A 70 -7.00 -27.70 -7.53
N TYR A 71 -7.40 -28.03 -6.30
CA TYR A 71 -7.04 -29.29 -5.66
C TYR A 71 -8.28 -30.03 -5.19
N ASN A 72 -8.31 -31.31 -5.41
CA ASN A 72 -9.31 -32.22 -4.90
C ASN A 72 -8.62 -33.48 -4.33
N PRO A 73 -8.95 -33.92 -3.11
CA PRO A 73 -8.29 -35.09 -2.49
C PRO A 73 -8.38 -36.37 -3.29
N ARG A 74 -9.40 -36.51 -4.16
CA ARG A 74 -9.63 -37.76 -4.98
C ARG A 74 -8.88 -37.69 -6.30
N THR A 75 -8.80 -36.52 -6.94
CA THR A 75 -8.24 -36.36 -8.29
C THR A 75 -6.88 -35.65 -8.30
N GLY A 76 -6.44 -35.16 -7.14
CA GLY A 76 -5.20 -34.43 -7.00
C GLY A 76 -5.28 -32.98 -7.47
N LEU A 77 -4.13 -32.44 -7.82
CA LEU A 77 -3.97 -31.06 -8.28
C LEU A 77 -4.26 -30.93 -9.77
N VAL A 78 -5.04 -29.94 -10.13
CA VAL A 78 -5.30 -29.49 -11.50
C VAL A 78 -4.62 -28.17 -11.74
N ASP A 79 -3.62 -28.15 -12.61
CA ASP A 79 -2.86 -26.98 -13.02
C ASP A 79 -2.82 -26.92 -14.55
N LEU A 80 -3.76 -26.18 -15.15
CA LEU A 80 -3.91 -26.07 -16.60
C LEU A 80 -3.07 -24.93 -17.21
N TYR A 81 -2.52 -24.05 -16.37
CA TYR A 81 -1.87 -22.82 -16.80
C TYR A 81 -0.44 -22.68 -16.26
N GLU A 82 0.18 -23.79 -15.85
CA GLU A 82 1.56 -23.86 -15.34
C GLU A 82 1.78 -22.98 -14.07
N GLY A 83 0.77 -22.88 -13.21
CA GLY A 83 0.83 -22.10 -11.97
C GLY A 83 1.90 -22.59 -11.01
N ILE A 84 2.15 -23.92 -10.91
CA ILE A 84 3.23 -24.49 -10.10
C ILE A 84 4.60 -24.03 -10.62
N ARG A 85 4.79 -24.05 -11.93
CA ARG A 85 6.03 -23.58 -12.56
C ARG A 85 6.26 -22.10 -12.22
N ASP A 86 5.24 -21.27 -12.37
CA ASP A 86 5.34 -19.84 -12.06
C ASP A 86 5.59 -19.59 -10.56
N LEU A 87 5.07 -20.41 -9.65
CA LEU A 87 5.41 -20.41 -8.24
C LEU A 87 6.90 -20.72 -8.00
N GLN A 88 7.43 -21.77 -8.68
CA GLN A 88 8.85 -22.15 -8.57
C GLN A 88 9.78 -21.09 -9.16
N GLU A 89 9.39 -20.50 -10.30
CA GLU A 89 10.12 -19.45 -10.99
C GLU A 89 9.90 -18.06 -10.33
N LYS A 90 9.09 -17.97 -9.27
CA LYS A 90 8.73 -16.71 -8.59
C LYS A 90 8.22 -15.64 -9.56
N THR A 91 7.27 -16.01 -10.38
CA THR A 91 6.77 -15.20 -11.49
C THR A 91 5.27 -14.95 -11.38
N ILE A 92 4.83 -13.69 -11.57
CA ILE A 92 3.44 -13.30 -11.74
C ILE A 92 3.14 -13.22 -13.23
N ARG A 93 2.31 -14.14 -13.72
CA ARG A 93 1.88 -14.27 -15.12
C ARG A 93 0.37 -14.28 -15.21
N CYS A 94 -0.21 -13.54 -16.15
CA CYS A 94 -1.64 -13.62 -16.46
C CYS A 94 -2.02 -15.00 -17.03
N VAL A 95 -3.24 -15.44 -16.75
CA VAL A 95 -3.86 -16.57 -17.43
C VAL A 95 -4.19 -16.15 -18.85
N GLY A 96 -3.66 -16.84 -19.86
CA GLY A 96 -3.90 -16.53 -21.27
C GLY A 96 -3.27 -15.19 -21.70
N ASP A 97 -4.01 -14.39 -22.44
CA ASP A 97 -3.53 -13.09 -22.93
C ASP A 97 -3.71 -11.99 -21.86
N ALA A 98 -2.58 -11.34 -21.48
CA ALA A 98 -2.59 -10.34 -20.44
C ALA A 98 -3.39 -9.08 -20.83
N LYS A 99 -3.45 -8.72 -22.11
CA LYS A 99 -4.22 -7.54 -22.56
C LYS A 99 -5.72 -7.81 -22.42
N GLU A 100 -6.17 -9.00 -22.75
CA GLU A 100 -7.56 -9.41 -22.54
C GLU A 100 -7.91 -9.36 -21.05
N ARG A 101 -7.08 -10.02 -20.20
CA ARG A 101 -7.31 -10.06 -18.74
C ARG A 101 -7.40 -8.68 -18.09
N PHE A 102 -6.56 -7.74 -18.50
CA PHE A 102 -6.57 -6.37 -17.97
C PHE A 102 -7.66 -5.49 -18.60
N SER A 103 -8.12 -5.81 -19.80
CA SER A 103 -9.27 -5.13 -20.40
C SER A 103 -10.59 -5.52 -19.74
N GLU A 104 -10.74 -6.78 -19.29
CA GLU A 104 -11.89 -7.26 -18.55
C GLU A 104 -12.06 -6.58 -17.18
N ASP A 105 -10.98 -6.52 -16.41
CA ASP A 105 -10.96 -5.81 -15.12
C ASP A 105 -9.60 -5.13 -14.92
N ALA A 106 -9.59 -3.81 -15.10
CA ALA A 106 -8.38 -3.01 -14.98
C ALA A 106 -7.75 -3.06 -13.57
N LEU A 107 -8.51 -3.41 -12.52
CA LEU A 107 -7.94 -3.60 -11.19
C LEU A 107 -6.89 -4.72 -11.16
N ARG A 108 -6.98 -5.71 -12.06
CA ARG A 108 -5.98 -6.77 -12.18
C ARG A 108 -4.57 -6.22 -12.43
N ILE A 109 -4.46 -5.03 -13.02
CA ILE A 109 -3.19 -4.29 -13.19
C ILE A 109 -2.55 -4.02 -11.82
N LEU A 110 -3.30 -3.41 -10.91
CA LEU A 110 -2.80 -3.11 -9.56
C LEU A 110 -2.62 -4.39 -8.72
N ARG A 111 -3.47 -5.40 -8.94
CA ARG A 111 -3.34 -6.73 -8.32
C ARG A 111 -2.03 -7.43 -8.70
N ALA A 112 -1.56 -7.29 -9.95
CA ALA A 112 -0.27 -7.85 -10.37
C ALA A 112 0.89 -7.26 -9.55
N VAL A 113 0.92 -5.94 -9.38
CA VAL A 113 1.94 -5.26 -8.56
C VAL A 113 1.82 -5.68 -7.09
N ARG A 114 0.59 -5.77 -6.57
CA ARG A 114 0.37 -6.20 -5.18
C ARG A 114 0.83 -7.64 -4.93
N PHE A 115 0.48 -8.59 -5.81
CA PHE A 115 0.95 -9.97 -5.65
C PHE A 115 2.47 -10.09 -5.77
N SER A 116 3.06 -9.34 -6.71
CA SER A 116 4.50 -9.22 -6.83
C SER A 116 5.14 -8.73 -5.51
N ALA A 117 4.58 -7.69 -4.89
CA ALA A 117 5.04 -7.15 -3.62
C ALA A 117 4.80 -8.10 -2.43
N GLN A 118 3.70 -8.84 -2.40
CA GLN A 118 3.39 -9.77 -1.31
C GLN A 118 4.26 -11.02 -1.33
N LEU A 119 4.60 -11.53 -2.51
CA LEU A 119 5.32 -12.78 -2.70
C LEU A 119 6.82 -12.56 -2.98
N GLY A 120 7.26 -11.34 -3.28
CA GLY A 120 8.61 -11.07 -3.76
C GLY A 120 8.87 -11.63 -5.16
N PHE A 121 7.84 -11.72 -6.00
CA PHE A 121 7.91 -12.32 -7.33
C PHE A 121 8.08 -11.25 -8.41
N SER A 122 8.79 -11.59 -9.48
CA SER A 122 8.88 -10.75 -10.68
C SER A 122 7.61 -10.84 -11.52
N VAL A 123 7.30 -9.79 -12.28
CA VAL A 123 6.21 -9.85 -13.26
C VAL A 123 6.76 -10.30 -14.61
N GLU A 124 6.10 -11.30 -15.22
CA GLU A 124 6.45 -11.83 -16.55
C GLU A 124 6.45 -10.73 -17.62
N LYS A 125 7.36 -10.83 -18.60
CA LYS A 125 7.63 -9.74 -19.56
C LYS A 125 6.38 -9.29 -20.34
N LYS A 126 5.57 -10.22 -20.87
CA LYS A 126 4.35 -9.87 -21.63
C LYS A 126 3.31 -9.26 -20.71
N THR A 127 3.17 -9.79 -19.50
CA THR A 127 2.30 -9.27 -18.45
C THR A 127 2.74 -7.84 -18.09
N LYS A 128 4.06 -7.58 -17.87
CA LYS A 128 4.59 -6.24 -17.59
C LYS A 128 4.32 -5.24 -18.73
N GLN A 129 4.45 -5.67 -19.98
CA GLN A 129 4.12 -4.82 -21.13
C GLN A 129 2.63 -4.46 -21.18
N ALA A 130 1.76 -5.42 -20.89
CA ALA A 130 0.32 -5.17 -20.84
C ALA A 130 -0.07 -4.24 -19.67
N LEU A 131 0.61 -4.34 -18.52
CA LEU A 131 0.42 -3.40 -17.39
C LEU A 131 0.61 -1.96 -17.85
N ALA A 132 1.74 -1.65 -18.50
CA ALA A 132 2.06 -0.30 -18.94
C ALA A 132 1.08 0.18 -20.05
N LEU A 133 0.73 -0.69 -20.98
CA LEU A 133 -0.19 -0.36 -22.06
C LEU A 133 -1.59 0.01 -21.56
N LEU A 134 -2.09 -0.73 -20.57
CA LEU A 134 -3.47 -0.63 -20.09
C LEU A 134 -3.61 0.11 -18.75
N ALA A 135 -2.50 0.63 -18.18
CA ALA A 135 -2.52 1.46 -16.98
C ALA A 135 -3.58 2.60 -17.03
N PRO A 136 -3.80 3.31 -18.17
CA PRO A 136 -4.82 4.35 -18.25
C PRO A 136 -6.25 3.88 -17.95
N ASN A 137 -6.54 2.60 -18.07
CA ASN A 137 -7.87 2.04 -17.76
C ASN A 137 -8.19 2.03 -16.26
N LEU A 138 -7.18 2.20 -15.39
CA LEU A 138 -7.41 2.33 -13.95
C LEU A 138 -8.28 3.54 -13.58
N LYS A 139 -8.40 4.55 -14.43
CA LYS A 139 -9.34 5.67 -14.25
C LYS A 139 -10.79 5.25 -14.14
N TYR A 140 -11.15 4.08 -14.64
CA TYR A 140 -12.52 3.52 -14.56
C TYR A 140 -12.73 2.66 -13.30
N VAL A 141 -11.67 2.39 -12.52
CA VAL A 141 -11.76 1.62 -11.28
C VAL A 141 -12.12 2.54 -10.12
N SER A 142 -13.05 2.10 -9.26
CA SER A 142 -13.45 2.89 -8.09
C SER A 142 -12.30 3.09 -7.10
N ALA A 143 -12.28 4.23 -6.43
CA ALA A 143 -11.24 4.60 -5.48
C ALA A 143 -11.12 3.59 -4.33
N GLU A 144 -12.22 3.01 -3.87
CA GLU A 144 -12.27 2.02 -2.80
C GLU A 144 -11.55 0.71 -3.18
N ARG A 145 -11.70 0.30 -4.46
CA ARG A 145 -11.01 -0.88 -4.98
C ARG A 145 -9.50 -0.62 -5.09
N ILE A 146 -9.11 0.55 -5.61
CA ILE A 146 -7.69 0.99 -5.68
C ILE A 146 -7.10 1.06 -4.27
N GLN A 147 -7.80 1.71 -3.32
CA GLN A 147 -7.41 1.78 -1.92
C GLN A 147 -7.11 0.41 -1.33
N THR A 148 -8.01 -0.55 -1.55
CA THR A 148 -7.87 -1.91 -0.99
C THR A 148 -6.59 -2.59 -1.48
N GLU A 149 -6.30 -2.51 -2.78
CA GLU A 149 -5.09 -3.12 -3.35
C GLU A 149 -3.82 -2.36 -2.93
N LEU A 150 -3.87 -1.02 -2.91
CA LEU A 150 -2.76 -0.18 -2.46
C LEU A 150 -2.39 -0.46 -0.99
N LEU A 151 -3.37 -0.53 -0.10
CA LEU A 151 -3.12 -0.82 1.31
C LEU A 151 -2.50 -2.21 1.50
N LYS A 152 -2.98 -3.23 0.79
CA LYS A 152 -2.39 -4.58 0.82
C LYS A 152 -0.96 -4.59 0.27
N LEU A 153 -0.66 -3.78 -0.73
CA LEU A 153 0.69 -3.60 -1.26
C LEU A 153 1.60 -2.93 -0.22
N LEU A 154 1.15 -1.84 0.37
CA LEU A 154 1.93 -1.07 1.35
C LEU A 154 2.30 -1.88 2.60
N VAL A 155 1.39 -2.71 3.11
CA VAL A 155 1.67 -3.57 4.29
C VAL A 155 2.33 -4.90 3.92
N SER A 156 2.69 -5.11 2.66
CA SER A 156 3.41 -6.30 2.21
C SER A 156 4.89 -6.29 2.64
N PRO A 157 5.62 -7.42 2.48
CA PRO A 157 7.06 -7.47 2.71
C PRO A 157 7.88 -6.57 1.77
N HIS A 158 7.36 -6.28 0.56
CA HIS A 158 8.08 -5.50 -0.46
C HIS A 158 7.26 -4.29 -0.95
N PRO A 159 6.96 -3.29 -0.08
CA PRO A 159 6.20 -2.11 -0.47
C PRO A 159 6.92 -1.24 -1.51
N ASP A 160 8.24 -1.37 -1.62
CA ASP A 160 9.10 -0.73 -2.63
C ASP A 160 8.79 -1.18 -4.07
N TYR A 161 8.05 -2.28 -4.26
CA TYR A 161 7.51 -2.69 -5.58
C TYR A 161 6.51 -1.67 -6.15
N LEU A 162 6.12 -0.67 -5.38
CA LEU A 162 5.44 0.52 -5.88
C LEU A 162 6.25 1.22 -6.99
N ARG A 163 7.59 1.02 -7.02
CA ARG A 163 8.46 1.46 -8.14
C ARG A 163 8.00 0.89 -9.47
N LEU A 164 7.63 -0.39 -9.53
CA LEU A 164 7.07 -1.00 -10.75
C LEU A 164 5.80 -0.27 -11.20
N ALA A 165 4.95 0.16 -10.26
CA ALA A 165 3.75 0.91 -10.58
C ALA A 165 4.07 2.30 -11.15
N CYS A 166 5.10 3.00 -10.64
CA CYS A 166 5.59 4.27 -11.19
C CYS A 166 6.15 4.06 -12.61
N GLU A 167 7.04 3.09 -12.80
CA GLU A 167 7.64 2.78 -14.09
C GLU A 167 6.62 2.43 -15.18
N ALA A 168 5.55 1.75 -14.80
CA ALA A 168 4.48 1.33 -15.70
C ALA A 168 3.38 2.40 -15.88
N GLY A 169 3.50 3.59 -15.28
CA GLY A 169 2.50 4.66 -15.35
C GLY A 169 1.18 4.36 -14.62
N ILE A 170 1.19 3.37 -13.75
CA ILE A 170 0.03 2.95 -12.95
C ILE A 170 -0.30 4.01 -11.90
N THR A 171 0.72 4.51 -11.19
CA THR A 171 0.58 5.55 -10.15
C THR A 171 0.03 6.86 -10.69
N ALA A 172 0.33 7.20 -11.95
CA ALA A 172 -0.19 8.39 -12.62
C ALA A 172 -1.73 8.48 -12.62
N GLN A 173 -2.42 7.35 -12.47
CA GLN A 173 -3.87 7.28 -12.50
C GLN A 173 -4.54 7.61 -11.14
N PHE A 174 -3.82 7.44 -10.02
CA PHE A 174 -4.39 7.64 -8.68
C PHE A 174 -3.47 8.34 -7.67
N LEU A 175 -2.15 8.39 -7.93
CA LEU A 175 -1.13 9.00 -7.07
C LEU A 175 -0.02 9.71 -7.91
N PRO A 176 -0.38 10.65 -8.81
CA PRO A 176 0.59 11.35 -9.67
C PRO A 176 1.62 12.17 -8.87
N GLU A 177 1.33 12.50 -7.61
CA GLU A 177 2.25 13.19 -6.72
C GLU A 177 3.50 12.36 -6.44
N LEU A 178 3.38 11.02 -6.40
CA LEU A 178 4.54 10.14 -6.27
C LEU A 178 5.40 10.16 -7.54
N ASP A 179 4.79 10.21 -8.73
CA ASP A 179 5.54 10.30 -9.98
C ASP A 179 6.35 11.60 -10.08
N ALA A 180 5.80 12.71 -9.55
CA ALA A 180 6.53 13.97 -9.41
C ALA A 180 7.71 13.83 -8.44
N ALA A 181 7.50 13.16 -7.31
CA ALA A 181 8.55 12.89 -6.32
C ALA A 181 9.67 12.00 -6.89
N MET A 182 9.34 10.98 -7.70
CA MET A 182 10.32 10.10 -8.35
C MET A 182 11.28 10.87 -9.27
N LYS A 183 10.83 11.99 -9.84
CA LYS A 183 11.62 12.86 -10.74
C LYS A 183 12.33 14.01 -10.01
N THR A 184 12.10 14.20 -8.73
CA THR A 184 12.62 15.34 -7.96
C THR A 184 13.93 14.98 -7.28
N GLU A 185 15.02 15.55 -7.81
CA GLU A 185 16.35 15.45 -7.21
C GLU A 185 16.46 16.25 -5.91
N GLN A 186 17.34 15.81 -5.00
CA GLN A 186 17.64 16.45 -3.72
C GLN A 186 19.14 16.73 -3.61
N ASN A 187 19.60 17.86 -4.13
CA ASN A 187 21.01 18.25 -4.04
C ASN A 187 21.33 18.81 -2.65
N THR A 188 21.44 17.92 -1.67
CA THR A 188 21.81 18.23 -0.28
C THR A 188 22.70 17.12 0.28
N PRO A 189 23.59 17.39 1.26
CA PRO A 189 24.42 16.35 1.88
C PRO A 189 23.61 15.25 2.59
N HIS A 190 22.37 15.54 2.95
CA HIS A 190 21.51 14.65 3.71
C HIS A 190 20.84 13.57 2.85
N HIS A 191 20.76 13.76 1.53
CA HIS A 191 20.05 12.86 0.65
C HIS A 191 20.95 12.32 -0.46
N CYS A 192 20.79 11.03 -0.78
CA CYS A 192 21.49 10.33 -1.87
C CYS A 192 20.52 9.79 -2.93
N TYR A 193 19.23 10.04 -2.76
CA TYR A 193 18.15 9.58 -3.60
C TYR A 193 17.29 10.76 -4.08
N THR A 194 16.51 10.56 -5.14
CA THR A 194 15.36 11.44 -5.44
C THR A 194 14.37 11.41 -4.28
N VAL A 195 13.43 12.36 -4.24
CA VAL A 195 12.38 12.38 -3.20
C VAL A 195 11.57 11.07 -3.21
N GLY A 196 11.19 10.59 -4.39
CA GLY A 196 10.41 9.36 -4.52
C GLY A 196 11.20 8.11 -4.15
N GLU A 197 12.46 7.99 -4.56
CA GLU A 197 13.30 6.85 -4.19
C GLU A 197 13.55 6.82 -2.67
N HIS A 198 13.82 7.97 -2.04
CA HIS A 198 13.88 8.11 -0.59
C HIS A 198 12.58 7.62 0.07
N THR A 199 11.43 8.00 -0.48
CA THR A 199 10.12 7.55 -0.02
C THR A 199 10.00 6.02 -0.07
N LEU A 200 10.38 5.39 -1.19
CA LEU A 200 10.34 3.93 -1.33
C LEU A 200 11.29 3.21 -0.36
N GLN A 201 12.49 3.75 -0.15
CA GLN A 201 13.43 3.19 0.84
C GLN A 201 12.92 3.33 2.28
N SER A 202 12.31 4.45 2.61
CA SER A 202 11.75 4.69 3.95
C SER A 202 10.56 3.77 4.28
N LEU A 203 9.78 3.35 3.27
CA LEU A 203 8.72 2.36 3.45
C LEU A 203 9.24 1.03 4.02
N LEU A 204 10.41 0.56 3.60
CA LEU A 204 11.00 -0.69 4.08
C LEU A 204 11.43 -0.65 5.55
N LEU A 205 11.59 0.55 6.11
CA LEU A 205 12.21 0.79 7.42
C LEU A 205 11.20 0.99 8.55
N VAL A 206 9.90 0.97 8.25
CA VAL A 206 8.82 0.92 9.24
C VAL A 206 8.15 -0.45 9.22
N ARG A 207 7.58 -0.87 10.36
CA ARG A 207 6.79 -2.12 10.41
C ARG A 207 5.59 -2.06 9.45
N ALA A 208 5.02 -3.22 9.15
CA ALA A 208 3.85 -3.39 8.27
C ALA A 208 2.55 -2.91 8.96
N ASP A 209 2.46 -1.62 9.25
CA ASP A 209 1.32 -0.95 9.82
C ASP A 209 0.72 0.05 8.82
N LYS A 210 -0.62 0.09 8.71
CA LYS A 210 -1.34 0.93 7.76
C LYS A 210 -0.98 2.40 7.90
N VAL A 211 -0.98 2.94 9.12
CA VAL A 211 -0.74 4.36 9.39
C VAL A 211 0.71 4.73 9.10
N LEU A 212 1.66 3.91 9.57
CA LEU A 212 3.10 4.12 9.33
C LEU A 212 3.45 4.07 7.84
N ARG A 213 2.97 3.05 7.12
CA ARG A 213 3.25 2.89 5.69
C ARG A 213 2.64 4.02 4.86
N LEU A 214 1.42 4.46 5.17
CA LEU A 214 0.81 5.63 4.54
C LEU A 214 1.56 6.91 4.89
N THR A 215 2.02 7.07 6.13
CA THR A 215 2.82 8.22 6.53
C THR A 215 4.12 8.30 5.75
N MET A 216 4.87 7.18 5.65
CA MET A 216 6.12 7.15 4.88
C MET A 216 5.89 7.35 3.38
N LEU A 217 4.78 6.86 2.82
CA LEU A 217 4.43 7.12 1.42
C LEU A 217 4.22 8.62 1.14
N LEU A 218 3.69 9.37 2.10
CA LEU A 218 3.17 10.71 1.88
C LEU A 218 4.04 11.82 2.51
N HIS A 219 5.03 11.47 3.39
CA HIS A 219 5.73 12.46 4.22
C HIS A 219 6.45 13.56 3.42
N ASP A 220 7.01 13.20 2.29
CA ASP A 220 7.85 14.07 1.47
C ASP A 220 7.22 14.53 0.14
N LEU A 221 5.97 14.17 -0.14
CA LEU A 221 5.31 14.52 -1.40
C LEU A 221 5.09 16.04 -1.60
N GLY A 222 5.26 16.85 -0.56
CA GLY A 222 5.28 18.31 -0.65
C GLY A 222 6.60 18.89 -1.18
N LYS A 223 7.71 18.14 -1.11
CA LYS A 223 9.03 18.62 -1.55
C LYS A 223 9.07 19.12 -2.99
N PRO A 224 8.50 18.39 -3.98
CA PRO A 224 8.47 18.86 -5.37
C PRO A 224 7.84 20.23 -5.54
N VAL A 225 6.83 20.56 -4.71
CA VAL A 225 6.07 21.82 -4.81
C VAL A 225 6.84 22.99 -4.21
N VAL A 226 7.58 22.77 -3.10
CA VAL A 226 8.26 23.83 -2.37
C VAL A 226 9.75 23.95 -2.67
N LYS A 227 10.28 23.11 -3.55
CA LYS A 227 11.69 23.07 -3.92
C LYS A 227 12.18 24.44 -4.38
N LYS A 228 13.29 24.89 -3.80
CA LYS A 228 14.05 26.06 -4.24
C LYS A 228 15.53 25.70 -4.25
N THR A 229 16.22 26.06 -5.34
CA THR A 229 17.67 25.87 -5.45
C THR A 229 18.35 27.22 -5.26
N ASP A 230 19.36 27.28 -4.39
CA ASP A 230 20.13 28.50 -4.15
C ASP A 230 21.23 28.72 -5.22
N GLU A 231 21.95 29.84 -5.13
CA GLU A 231 23.01 30.22 -6.06
C GLU A 231 24.18 29.21 -6.11
N ASN A 232 24.35 28.41 -5.05
CA ASN A 232 25.36 27.35 -4.96
C ASN A 232 24.85 26.01 -5.50
N GLY A 233 23.65 25.97 -6.07
CA GLY A 233 23.02 24.75 -6.58
C GLY A 233 22.44 23.85 -5.48
N ARG A 234 22.38 24.30 -4.23
CA ARG A 234 21.85 23.49 -3.12
C ARG A 234 20.32 23.63 -3.05
N ASP A 235 19.66 22.49 -2.88
CA ASP A 235 18.21 22.44 -2.77
C ASP A 235 17.73 22.68 -1.34
N HIS A 236 16.62 23.42 -1.22
CA HIS A 236 15.93 23.74 0.02
C HIS A 236 14.44 23.41 -0.10
N PHE A 237 13.88 22.82 0.95
CA PHE A 237 12.50 22.34 0.99
C PHE A 237 11.74 22.92 2.20
N LYS A 238 11.84 24.23 2.43
CA LYS A 238 11.20 24.89 3.58
C LYS A 238 9.69 24.65 3.57
N LEU A 239 9.13 24.32 4.73
CA LEU A 239 7.70 24.06 4.94
C LEU A 239 7.14 22.85 4.18
N HIS A 240 7.98 21.94 3.66
CA HIS A 240 7.50 20.74 2.96
C HIS A 240 6.56 19.89 3.82
N GLY A 241 6.76 19.80 5.15
CA GLY A 241 5.86 19.07 6.04
C GLY A 241 4.43 19.60 6.03
N ALA A 242 4.24 20.92 5.91
CA ALA A 242 2.92 21.54 5.78
C ALA A 242 2.28 21.24 4.42
N GLU A 243 3.06 21.34 3.37
CA GLU A 243 2.59 21.03 2.02
C GLU A 243 2.31 19.55 1.84
N SER A 244 3.17 18.68 2.40
CA SER A 244 2.93 17.24 2.43
C SER A 244 1.64 16.87 3.18
N GLU A 245 1.36 17.51 4.33
CA GLU A 245 0.08 17.33 5.04
C GLU A 245 -1.11 17.72 4.17
N ARG A 246 -1.05 18.86 3.48
CA ARG A 246 -2.12 19.33 2.59
C ARG A 246 -2.38 18.32 1.46
N LEU A 247 -1.31 17.84 0.82
CA LEU A 247 -1.38 16.82 -0.23
C LEU A 247 -1.89 15.48 0.34
N ALA A 248 -1.36 15.03 1.46
CA ALA A 248 -1.78 13.79 2.12
C ALA A 248 -3.29 13.78 2.39
N LYS A 249 -3.83 14.88 2.94
CA LYS A 249 -5.27 15.02 3.18
C LYS A 249 -6.09 14.89 1.90
N THR A 250 -5.63 15.51 0.81
CA THR A 250 -6.29 15.45 -0.49
C THR A 250 -6.23 14.03 -1.09
N ILE A 251 -5.06 13.40 -1.06
CA ILE A 251 -4.82 12.05 -1.59
C ILE A 251 -5.65 11.02 -0.82
N LEU A 252 -5.60 11.03 0.51
CA LEU A 252 -6.31 10.08 1.35
C LEU A 252 -7.84 10.19 1.21
N ARG A 253 -8.37 11.42 1.03
CA ARG A 253 -9.78 11.64 0.72
C ARG A 253 -10.14 11.15 -0.68
N ARG A 254 -9.30 11.42 -1.69
CA ARG A 254 -9.46 10.91 -3.06
C ARG A 254 -9.51 9.38 -3.06
N LEU A 255 -8.69 8.73 -2.24
CA LEU A 255 -8.65 7.28 -2.05
C LEU A 255 -9.70 6.76 -1.07
N LYS A 256 -10.61 7.60 -0.54
CA LYS A 256 -11.71 7.20 0.35
C LYS A 256 -11.29 6.53 1.66
N LEU A 257 -10.15 6.95 2.25
CA LEU A 257 -9.75 6.50 3.58
C LEU A 257 -10.71 7.05 4.65
N ASP A 258 -10.79 6.35 5.78
CA ASP A 258 -11.57 6.77 6.95
C ASP A 258 -10.92 7.99 7.64
N ASN A 259 -11.76 8.80 8.32
CA ASN A 259 -11.33 10.05 8.93
C ASN A 259 -10.30 9.87 10.06
N ASP A 260 -10.35 8.77 10.80
CA ASP A 260 -9.37 8.46 11.86
C ASP A 260 -7.98 8.22 11.23
N THR A 261 -7.92 7.38 10.21
CA THR A 261 -6.67 7.15 9.44
C THR A 261 -6.15 8.45 8.83
N ILE A 262 -7.01 9.26 8.20
CA ILE A 262 -6.61 10.55 7.63
C ILE A 262 -6.03 11.46 8.71
N GLY A 263 -6.68 11.59 9.85
CA GLY A 263 -6.23 12.44 10.96
C GLY A 263 -4.86 12.03 11.49
N LYS A 264 -4.64 10.75 11.72
CA LYS A 264 -3.37 10.19 12.22
C LYS A 264 -2.23 10.40 11.21
N VAL A 265 -2.44 10.02 9.96
CA VAL A 265 -1.43 10.14 8.89
C VAL A 265 -1.07 11.61 8.65
N CYS A 266 -2.06 12.50 8.50
CA CYS A 266 -1.80 13.92 8.28
C CYS A 266 -0.98 14.54 9.42
N ARG A 267 -1.26 14.19 10.67
CA ARG A 267 -0.51 14.70 11.82
C ARG A 267 0.92 14.19 11.83
N LEU A 268 1.16 12.90 11.56
CA LEU A 268 2.51 12.34 11.45
C LEU A 268 3.28 12.96 10.27
N VAL A 269 2.65 13.11 9.11
CA VAL A 269 3.24 13.78 7.94
C VAL A 269 3.59 15.23 8.25
N ARG A 270 2.73 15.97 8.93
CA ARG A 270 2.98 17.37 9.32
C ARG A 270 4.25 17.52 10.13
N TRP A 271 4.47 16.61 11.08
CA TRP A 271 5.52 16.73 12.08
C TRP A 271 6.71 15.80 11.87
N HIS A 272 6.77 15.06 10.76
CA HIS A 272 7.83 14.08 10.51
C HIS A 272 9.25 14.68 10.56
N ASP A 273 9.43 15.94 10.17
CA ASP A 273 10.73 16.64 10.17
C ASP A 273 10.94 17.53 11.40
N TYR A 274 10.01 17.57 12.34
CA TYR A 274 10.17 18.28 13.60
C TYR A 274 11.09 17.48 14.54
N ARG A 275 12.18 18.09 15.00
CA ARG A 275 13.22 17.44 15.82
C ARG A 275 13.40 18.17 17.13
N PRO A 276 12.67 17.81 18.22
CA PRO A 276 12.83 18.41 19.54
C PRO A 276 14.22 18.13 20.10
N ASN A 277 14.73 19.00 20.96
CA ASN A 277 15.88 18.67 21.79
C ASN A 277 15.49 17.60 22.81
N PRO A 278 16.44 16.74 23.25
CA PRO A 278 16.18 15.69 24.26
C PRO A 278 16.06 16.25 25.67
N GLU A 279 15.22 17.28 25.83
CA GLU A 279 14.89 17.93 27.09
C GLU A 279 13.42 17.66 27.44
N MET A 280 13.14 17.37 28.71
CA MET A 280 11.81 17.01 29.20
C MET A 280 10.72 18.02 28.78
N LYS A 281 11.05 19.31 28.78
CA LYS A 281 10.13 20.39 28.36
C LYS A 281 9.80 20.29 26.87
N GLU A 282 10.82 20.23 26.02
CA GLU A 282 10.62 20.18 24.56
C GLU A 282 9.96 18.88 24.09
N VAL A 283 10.30 17.76 24.74
CA VAL A 283 9.64 16.47 24.45
C VAL A 283 8.16 16.50 24.85
N ARG A 284 7.78 17.13 25.98
CA ARG A 284 6.36 17.33 26.34
C ARG A 284 5.63 18.21 25.33
N GLU A 285 6.25 19.30 24.88
CA GLU A 285 5.68 20.12 23.81
C GLU A 285 5.49 19.35 22.52
N ALA A 286 6.45 18.49 22.15
CA ALA A 286 6.34 17.62 20.99
C ALA A 286 5.19 16.60 21.14
N ILE A 287 5.05 15.97 22.31
CA ILE A 287 3.94 15.05 22.63
C ILE A 287 2.60 15.80 22.49
N TYR A 288 2.50 17.00 23.03
CA TYR A 288 1.28 17.80 22.92
C TYR A 288 0.91 18.13 21.46
N ARG A 289 1.88 18.48 20.61
CA ARG A 289 1.67 18.84 19.19
C ARG A 289 1.29 17.62 18.34
N ILE A 290 1.95 16.49 18.58
CA ILE A 290 1.83 15.28 17.77
C ILE A 290 0.65 14.43 18.24
N GLY A 291 0.43 14.37 19.54
CA GLY A 291 -0.51 13.50 20.23
C GLY A 291 0.21 12.38 20.95
N GLU A 292 -0.26 12.08 22.16
CA GLU A 292 0.33 11.06 23.04
C GLU A 292 0.26 9.66 22.38
N ASP A 293 -0.86 9.35 21.77
CA ASP A 293 -1.13 8.09 21.04
C ASP A 293 -0.28 7.93 19.78
N LEU A 294 0.11 9.04 19.16
CA LEU A 294 0.89 9.06 17.92
C LEU A 294 2.40 9.19 18.17
N PHE A 295 2.82 9.60 19.34
CA PHE A 295 4.24 9.89 19.61
C PHE A 295 5.15 8.66 19.42
N PRO A 296 4.77 7.43 19.83
CA PRO A 296 5.55 6.24 19.49
C PRO A 296 5.71 6.02 17.97
N LEU A 297 4.64 6.25 17.20
CA LEU A 297 4.70 6.12 15.74
C LEU A 297 5.57 7.21 15.11
N TYR A 298 5.51 8.43 15.64
CA TYR A 298 6.37 9.52 15.22
C TYR A 298 7.87 9.18 15.39
N LEU A 299 8.26 8.55 16.50
CA LEU A 299 9.64 8.10 16.69
C LEU A 299 10.07 7.04 15.65
N GLU A 300 9.17 6.13 15.29
CA GLU A 300 9.41 5.16 14.21
C GLU A 300 9.56 5.85 12.84
N VAL A 301 8.69 6.81 12.54
CA VAL A 301 8.74 7.62 11.31
C VAL A 301 10.08 8.36 11.20
N GLN A 302 10.50 9.04 12.27
CA GLN A 302 11.78 9.75 12.29
C GLN A 302 12.99 8.82 12.10
N LYS A 303 12.95 7.65 12.75
CA LYS A 303 14.01 6.66 12.60
C LYS A 303 14.11 6.16 11.17
N ALA A 304 12.98 5.84 10.55
CA ALA A 304 12.93 5.37 9.17
C ALA A 304 13.39 6.44 8.18
N ASP A 305 12.95 7.69 8.35
CA ASP A 305 13.40 8.82 7.54
C ASP A 305 14.91 8.99 7.60
N VAL A 306 15.51 9.01 8.82
CA VAL A 306 16.97 9.13 9.01
C VAL A 306 17.71 7.95 8.38
N LEU A 307 17.23 6.73 8.53
CA LEU A 307 17.88 5.54 7.97
C LEU A 307 17.82 5.49 6.44
N ALA A 308 16.78 6.08 5.83
CA ALA A 308 16.66 6.22 4.37
C ALA A 308 17.48 7.37 3.78
N GLN A 309 18.05 8.25 4.60
CA GLN A 309 18.92 9.35 4.19
C GLN A 309 20.35 8.88 3.89
N SER A 310 21.22 9.79 3.44
CA SER A 310 22.66 9.56 3.29
C SER A 310 23.33 9.23 4.65
N TRP A 311 24.59 8.80 4.61
CA TRP A 311 25.37 8.57 5.84
C TRP A 311 25.76 9.86 6.59
N TYR A 312 25.53 11.03 5.98
CA TYR A 312 25.93 12.31 6.57
C TYR A 312 25.21 12.58 7.89
N ARG A 313 25.99 12.63 8.97
CA ARG A 313 25.54 12.83 10.36
C ARG A 313 24.43 11.83 10.80
N ARG A 314 24.36 10.64 10.21
CA ARG A 314 23.32 9.66 10.52
C ARG A 314 23.37 9.18 11.97
N GLU A 315 24.57 8.85 12.47
CA GLU A 315 24.74 8.36 13.84
C GLU A 315 24.36 9.43 14.87
N GLU A 316 24.76 10.69 14.65
CA GLU A 316 24.37 11.81 15.51
C GLU A 316 22.85 11.98 15.56
N LYS A 317 22.19 11.92 14.40
CA LYS A 317 20.72 12.01 14.32
C LYS A 317 20.04 10.87 15.06
N LEU A 318 20.53 9.65 14.92
CA LEU A 318 19.99 8.47 15.60
C LEU A 318 20.22 8.51 17.11
N SER A 319 21.42 8.95 17.57
CA SER A 319 21.71 9.15 19.00
C SER A 319 20.73 10.15 19.62
N ARG A 320 20.59 11.31 19.00
CA ARG A 320 19.64 12.33 19.46
C ARG A 320 18.20 11.80 19.51
N LEU A 321 17.77 11.05 18.50
CA LEU A 321 16.43 10.42 18.50
C LEU A 321 16.28 9.40 19.62
N ALA A 322 17.30 8.63 19.93
CA ALA A 322 17.31 7.69 21.05
C ALA A 322 17.16 8.39 22.40
N GLU A 323 17.84 9.54 22.57
CA GLU A 323 17.73 10.39 23.77
C GLU A 323 16.31 10.99 23.92
N VAL A 324 15.71 11.46 22.81
CA VAL A 324 14.28 11.89 22.81
C VAL A 324 13.37 10.75 23.23
N GLY A 325 13.62 9.52 22.71
CA GLY A 325 12.88 8.34 23.11
C GLY A 325 13.05 7.96 24.59
N ALA A 326 14.24 8.19 25.17
CA ALA A 326 14.49 8.00 26.61
C ALA A 326 13.69 9.01 27.45
N CYS A 327 13.75 10.30 27.09
CA CYS A 327 12.94 11.35 27.73
C CYS A 327 11.44 11.03 27.66
N TYR A 328 10.95 10.55 26.52
CA TYR A 328 9.55 10.13 26.36
C TYR A 328 9.17 9.03 27.35
N ARG A 329 9.97 7.97 27.46
CA ARG A 329 9.71 6.87 28.42
C ARG A 329 9.68 7.38 29.86
N GLU A 330 10.64 8.20 30.24
CA GLU A 330 10.68 8.82 31.56
C GLU A 330 9.44 9.67 31.87
N ILE A 331 8.95 10.45 30.89
CA ILE A 331 7.70 11.22 31.00
C ILE A 331 6.50 10.29 31.26
N CYS A 332 6.42 9.17 30.51
CA CYS A 332 5.35 8.19 30.67
C CYS A 332 5.41 7.51 32.04
N GLU A 333 6.58 7.08 32.50
CA GLU A 333 6.78 6.42 33.78
C GLU A 333 6.41 7.32 34.97
N ARG A 334 6.68 8.62 34.87
CA ARG A 334 6.31 9.61 35.88
C ARG A 334 4.82 9.98 35.88
N GLY A 335 4.01 9.40 34.98
CA GLY A 335 2.59 9.76 34.82
C GLY A 335 2.38 11.20 34.36
N GLN A 336 3.39 11.80 33.73
CA GLN A 336 3.41 13.20 33.30
C GLN A 336 3.03 13.41 31.84
N CYS A 337 2.64 12.36 31.11
CA CYS A 337 1.95 12.45 29.83
C CYS A 337 0.52 12.93 30.08
N VAL A 338 0.34 14.21 30.23
CA VAL A 338 -0.98 14.76 30.53
C VAL A 338 -1.58 15.30 29.24
N SER A 339 -2.47 14.50 28.63
CA SER A 339 -3.52 15.11 27.82
C SER A 339 -4.58 15.65 28.78
N LEU A 340 -5.14 16.83 28.52
CA LEU A 340 -6.28 17.38 29.27
C LEU A 340 -7.46 16.40 29.35
N LYS A 341 -7.50 15.37 28.51
CA LYS A 341 -8.50 14.27 28.56
C LYS A 341 -8.29 13.29 29.74
N THR A 342 -7.11 13.24 30.34
CA THR A 342 -6.82 12.38 31.51
C THR A 342 -7.02 13.13 32.84
N LEU A 343 -7.32 14.43 32.79
CA LEU A 343 -7.64 15.26 33.97
C LEU A 343 -9.15 15.42 34.22
N ALA A 344 -10.00 14.87 33.34
CA ALA A 344 -11.46 14.77 33.48
C ALA A 344 -11.84 13.33 33.85
#